data_cd3fa2b7ca35b062339f95127756ef6a
#
_entry.id   cd3fa2b7ca35b062339f95127756ef6a
#
_cell.length_a   1.000
_cell.length_b   1.000
_cell.length_c   1.000
_cell.angle_alpha   90.00
_cell.angle_beta   90.00
_cell.angle_gamma   90.00
#
_symmetry.space_group_name_H-M   'P 1'
#
loop_
_entity.id
_entity.type
_entity.pdbx_description
1 polymer ?
#
loop_
_entity_poly.entity_id
_entity_poly.type
_entity_poly.pdbx_seq_one_letter_code
_entity_poly.pdbx_strand_id
1 'polypeptide(L)' 'MRPLKEKISITIDSDIVTKIKDLAEADDRSFSQYINMVLKEHIQKLSDSSDNGQAE' A
#
# COMPACT_ATOMS: atom_id res chain seq x y z
N MET A 1 3.18 2.09 20.02
CA MET A 1 3.79 3.11 19.44
C MET A 1 3.67 3.13 17.95
N ARG A 2 3.71 4.24 17.33
CA ARG A 2 3.53 4.22 15.96
C ARG A 2 4.82 4.28 15.28
N PRO A 3 4.95 3.63 14.17
CA PRO A 3 6.19 3.60 13.44
C PRO A 3 6.47 4.96 12.82
N LEU A 4 7.73 5.25 12.65
CA LEU A 4 8.11 6.44 11.96
C LEU A 4 7.96 6.22 10.48
N LYS A 5 7.66 7.29 9.78
CA LYS A 5 7.56 7.20 8.34
C LYS A 5 8.92 7.38 7.74
N GLU A 6 9.23 6.57 6.77
CA GLU A 6 10.51 6.63 6.10
C GLU A 6 10.34 6.99 4.65
N LYS A 7 11.31 7.70 4.13
CA LYS A 7 11.30 8.04 2.73
C LYS A 7 12.04 7.00 1.96
N ILE A 8 11.41 6.41 1.00
CA ILE A 8 12.06 5.42 0.15
C ILE A 8 11.74 5.75 -1.29
N SER A 9 12.61 5.29 -2.16
CA SER A 9 12.43 5.48 -3.58
C SER A 9 12.22 4.16 -4.25
N ILE A 10 11.20 4.07 -5.04
CA ILE A 10 10.96 2.83 -5.78
C ILE A 10 10.56 3.18 -7.20
N THR A 11 10.66 2.19 -8.05
CA THR A 11 10.29 2.35 -9.44
C THR A 11 8.97 1.64 -9.66
N ILE A 12 8.01 2.33 -10.23
CA ILE A 12 6.71 1.77 -10.48
C ILE A 12 6.34 1.96 -11.95
N ASP A 13 5.67 1.00 -12.52
CA ASP A 13 5.22 1.11 -13.90
C ASP A 13 4.35 2.35 -14.05
N SER A 14 4.52 3.04 -15.15
CA SER A 14 3.80 4.30 -15.32
C SER A 14 2.30 4.12 -15.41
N ASP A 15 1.83 3.03 -15.98
CA ASP A 15 0.39 2.82 -16.04
C ASP A 15 -0.16 2.54 -14.66
N ILE A 16 0.62 1.89 -13.80
CA ILE A 16 0.22 1.65 -12.42
C ILE A 16 0.16 2.98 -11.68
N VAL A 17 1.16 3.83 -11.91
CA VAL A 17 1.18 5.13 -11.25
C VAL A 17 -0.07 5.92 -11.59
N THR A 18 -0.42 5.94 -12.85
CA THR A 18 -1.58 6.68 -13.30
C THR A 18 -2.85 6.15 -12.65
N LYS A 19 -2.99 4.84 -12.64
CA LYS A 19 -4.16 4.23 -12.07
C LYS A 19 -4.26 4.53 -10.58
N ILE A 20 -3.14 4.42 -9.88
CA ILE A 20 -3.13 4.68 -8.45
C ILE A 20 -3.46 6.14 -8.15
N LYS A 21 -2.96 7.03 -8.97
CA LYS A 21 -3.25 8.44 -8.79
C LYS A 21 -4.75 8.70 -8.90
N ASP A 22 -5.37 8.09 -9.88
CA ASP A 22 -6.80 8.24 -10.07
C ASP A 22 -7.56 7.70 -8.87
N LEU A 23 -7.17 6.54 -8.40
CA LEU A 23 -7.83 5.93 -7.27
C LEU A 23 -7.65 6.74 -6.00
N ALA A 24 -6.45 7.28 -5.82
CA ALA A 24 -6.17 8.09 -4.64
C ALA A 24 -7.04 9.34 -4.65
N GLU A 25 -7.17 9.94 -5.82
CA GLU A 25 -7.97 11.12 -5.95
C GLU A 25 -9.43 10.83 -5.65
N ALA A 26 -9.91 9.73 -6.15
CA ALA A 26 -11.29 9.33 -5.91
C ALA A 26 -11.54 9.10 -4.42
N ASP A 27 -10.51 8.70 -3.71
CA ASP A 27 -10.61 8.44 -2.29
C ASP A 27 -10.19 9.63 -1.45
N ASP A 28 -9.93 10.75 -2.12
CA ASP A 28 -9.57 11.98 -1.43
C ASP A 28 -8.29 11.81 -0.61
N ARG A 29 -7.34 11.10 -1.13
CA ARG A 29 -6.07 10.89 -0.47
C ARG A 29 -4.95 11.27 -1.40
N SER A 30 -3.78 11.54 -0.84
CA SER A 30 -2.63 11.80 -1.67
C SER A 30 -2.12 10.46 -2.19
N PHE A 31 -1.29 10.53 -3.20
CA PHE A 31 -0.71 9.34 -3.81
C PHE A 31 0.03 8.51 -2.74
N SER A 32 0.84 9.19 -1.95
CA SER A 32 1.60 8.51 -0.90
C SER A 32 0.71 7.87 0.14
N GLN A 33 -0.32 8.56 0.54
CA GLN A 33 -1.23 8.04 1.53
C GLN A 33 -1.96 6.82 1.01
N TYR A 34 -2.34 6.86 -0.25
CA TYR A 34 -3.05 5.74 -0.83
C TYR A 34 -2.14 4.52 -0.90
N ILE A 35 -0.91 4.71 -1.35
CA ILE A 35 0.06 3.63 -1.43
C ILE A 35 0.29 3.03 -0.04
N ASN A 36 0.46 3.88 0.93
CA ASN A 36 0.71 3.43 2.28
C ASN A 36 -0.46 2.58 2.79
N MET A 37 -1.67 3.02 2.50
CA MET A 37 -2.84 2.30 2.91
C MET A 37 -2.91 0.93 2.24
N VAL A 38 -2.63 0.88 0.95
CA VAL A 38 -2.67 -0.38 0.23
C VAL A 38 -1.65 -1.36 0.77
N LEU A 39 -0.47 -0.86 1.05
CA LEU A 39 0.59 -1.72 1.58
C LEU A 39 0.23 -2.25 2.96
N LYS A 40 -0.36 -1.41 3.76
CA LYS A 40 -0.78 -1.83 5.08
C LYS A 40 -1.84 -2.91 5.00
N GLU A 41 -2.78 -2.73 4.10
CA GLU A 41 -3.82 -3.72 3.93
C GLU A 41 -3.26 -5.04 3.45
N HIS A 42 -2.29 -4.97 2.58
CA HIS A 42 -1.68 -6.17 2.05
C HIS A 42 -0.99 -6.95 3.18
N ILE A 43 -0.25 -6.24 4.00
CA ILE A 43 0.44 -6.88 5.11
C ILE A 43 -0.54 -7.47 6.09
N GLN A 44 -1.61 -6.77 6.35
CA GLN A 44 -2.61 -7.25 7.25
C GLN A 44 -3.26 -8.52 6.73
N LYS A 45 -3.49 -8.56 5.45
CA LYS A 45 -4.04 -9.72 4.83
C LYS A 45 -3.13 -10.92 4.96
N LEU A 46 -1.84 -10.69 4.81
CA LEU A 46 -0.87 -11.75 4.96
C LEU A 46 -0.86 -12.28 6.38
N SER A 47 -0.99 -11.38 7.32
CA SER A 47 -1.04 -11.77 8.71
C SER A 47 -2.21 -12.67 9.00
N ASP A 48 -3.34 -12.32 8.47
CA ASP A 48 -4.53 -13.12 8.65
C ASP A 48 -4.35 -14.46 7.99
N SER A 49 -3.79 -14.45 6.83
CA SER A 49 -3.59 -15.70 6.13
C SER A 49 -2.61 -16.58 6.83
N SER A 50 -1.65 -15.98 7.47
CA SER A 50 -0.65 -16.78 8.07
C SER A 50 -1.22 -17.62 9.17
N ASP A 51 -2.35 -17.20 9.69
CA ASP A 51 -3.06 -18.03 10.59
C ASP A 51 -3.34 -19.32 9.99
N ASN A 52 -3.60 -19.34 8.74
CA ASN A 52 -3.89 -20.56 8.07
C ASN A 52 -2.66 -21.22 7.66
N GLY A 53 -1.62 -20.68 8.02
CA GLY A 53 -0.42 -21.30 7.65
C GLY A 53 -0.05 -21.03 6.28
N GLN A 54 -0.43 -20.19 5.67
CA GLN A 54 -0.19 -20.08 4.41
C GLN A 54 0.80 -19.24 4.09
N ALA A 55 1.27 -19.21 4.02
CA ALA A 55 2.18 -18.46 3.91
C ALA A 55 2.61 -18.08 2.74
N GLU A 56 2.62 -17.98 2.28
CA GLU A 56 2.92 -17.75 1.40
C GLU A 56 3.25 -17.53 1.09
#